data_e6c52fcedcfa85d472d22bdb70d4d9a3
#
_entry.id   e6c52fcedcfa85d472d22bdb70d4d9a3
#
_cell.length_a   1.000
_cell.length_b   1.000
_cell.length_c   1.000
_cell.angle_alpha   90.00
_cell.angle_beta   90.00
_cell.angle_gamma   90.00
#
_symmetry.space_group_name_H-M   'P 1'
#
loop_
_entity.id
_entity.type
_entity.pdbx_description
1 polymer ?
#
loop_
_entity_poly.entity_id
_entity_poly.type
_entity_poly.pdbx_seq_one_letter_code
_entity_poly.pdbx_strand_id
1 'polypeptide(L)'
;MWPCFVLLAIVCLALGNGVLRASSSQAGAELPSNLTASAVFQPTVERMWRSSPTFRRQSQRLSAAPQLHVNLQLEELARRPSSYHARTAMRHQNGVLVSADIRLTRAGDPVELIAHEIEHVIEQLDRVDLQAHAGSGTVWKRDDGAFETRRAIVVGKRVAGEVIDPQEDSALASVHAISLQDRFPVLSGPPSGRVSASGRHVVFTSSAALVPADGNTTRDVYVMDVSTHRITLETPGAGERASDGESVHPDMNRDGRFVVFQSTAGNLTNIEFARGIPRIFLRDRQTGTTRLLSTNGRGEPANGPSMDPAISADGDAVVFSSSASDILHDESTIAGGVGVYLIRLASNERTRVDVTSDGQVRAGQTAFPAISADGRYVALMSRADLTLRDGPSRGDETPDGNGVFDIYVRDTVTRRTTRVSQGRAGRDSDGPSFHPAISGNGRFVAFVSEASNLTQGGNNGVAQIYVRDMDAGVTEMISHTPAGRPADAESARPAVSATGAVIAYQSLASNLICEAQCGPAENDINLLWDVYVYDRSARRTIRASSDDRDGWMEGGRGPTLEETGRLLALTSRHPRSAHDEGDDEDLFLVDLSAKGEATPTGNSRPASDRR
;
A
#
# COMPACT_ATOMS: atom_id res chain seq x y z
N MET A 1 57.18 51.87 -23.17
CA MET A 1 56.19 50.98 -23.77
C MET A 1 56.57 49.56 -23.43
N TRP A 2 56.20 49.13 -22.34
CA TRP A 2 56.10 47.80 -21.73
C TRP A 2 55.97 48.01 -20.22
N PRO A 3 54.86 47.83 -19.63
CA PRO A 3 54.56 46.65 -18.87
C PRO A 3 52.98 46.41 -18.79
N CYS A 4 52.46 45.64 -19.69
CA CYS A 4 51.05 45.19 -19.55
C CYS A 4 50.84 43.71 -19.90
N PHE A 5 51.91 42.96 -20.22
CA PHE A 5 51.80 41.56 -20.61
C PHE A 5 52.22 40.54 -19.55
N VAL A 6 52.71 40.98 -18.38
CA VAL A 6 53.15 40.07 -17.32
C VAL A 6 52.10 39.84 -16.26
N LEU A 7 51.00 40.66 -16.20
CA LEU A 7 49.93 40.49 -15.19
C LEU A 7 48.79 39.55 -15.63
N LEU A 8 48.73 39.17 -16.92
CA LEU A 8 47.66 38.26 -17.42
C LEU A 8 48.06 36.78 -17.40
N ALA A 9 49.36 36.45 -17.28
CA ALA A 9 49.86 35.09 -17.23
C ALA A 9 49.88 34.48 -15.81
N ILE A 10 49.76 35.29 -14.77
CA ILE A 10 49.73 34.81 -13.35
C ILE A 10 48.30 34.54 -12.87
N VAL A 11 47.28 35.10 -13.52
CA VAL A 11 45.87 34.86 -13.17
C VAL A 11 45.32 33.55 -13.78
N CYS A 12 45.92 33.03 -14.85
CA CYS A 12 45.50 31.77 -15.46
C CYS A 12 46.15 30.52 -14.86
N LEU A 13 47.17 30.64 -14.01
CA LEU A 13 47.80 29.49 -13.33
C LEU A 13 47.32 29.26 -11.90
N ALA A 14 46.44 30.14 -11.36
CA ALA A 14 45.85 30.00 -10.03
C ALA A 14 44.41 29.39 -10.05
N LEU A 15 43.88 29.05 -11.23
CA LEU A 15 42.53 28.45 -11.36
C LEU A 15 42.55 26.92 -11.55
N GLY A 16 43.68 26.28 -11.31
CA GLY A 16 43.85 24.85 -11.50
C GLY A 16 43.43 23.95 -10.31
N ASN A 17 43.20 24.48 -9.12
CA ASN A 17 42.78 23.67 -7.94
C ASN A 17 41.96 24.49 -6.94
N GLY A 18 41.05 25.31 -7.41
CA GLY A 18 40.17 26.10 -6.56
C GLY A 18 38.88 25.37 -6.24
N VAL A 19 38.74 24.91 -5.02
CA VAL A 19 37.42 24.61 -4.43
C VAL A 19 36.64 25.93 -4.41
N LEU A 20 35.71 26.12 -5.35
CA LEU A 20 34.80 27.25 -5.37
C LEU A 20 33.79 27.07 -4.19
N ARG A 21 33.96 27.83 -3.11
CA ARG A 21 32.92 28.02 -2.12
C ARG A 21 31.83 28.91 -2.72
N ALA A 22 30.68 28.34 -3.01
CA ALA A 22 29.51 29.11 -3.39
C ALA A 22 28.95 29.84 -2.16
N SER A 23 29.02 31.17 -2.14
CA SER A 23 28.34 32.02 -1.15
C SER A 23 26.89 32.20 -1.58
N SER A 24 25.96 31.43 -1.04
CA SER A 24 24.53 31.73 -1.11
C SER A 24 24.03 32.09 0.27
N SER A 25 23.52 33.32 0.39
CA SER A 25 22.84 33.83 1.57
C SER A 25 21.42 33.26 1.66
N GLN A 26 21.29 32.04 2.17
CA GLN A 26 20.08 31.53 2.85
C GLN A 26 20.56 30.46 3.84
N ALA A 27 20.05 30.53 5.06
CA ALA A 27 20.45 29.69 6.18
C ALA A 27 20.27 28.20 5.84
N GLY A 28 21.39 27.49 5.56
CA GLY A 28 21.44 26.07 5.27
C GLY A 28 22.89 25.59 5.36
N ALA A 29 23.12 24.47 5.99
CA ALA A 29 24.42 23.85 6.16
C ALA A 29 25.21 23.76 4.84
N GLU A 30 26.50 23.95 4.90
CA GLU A 30 27.43 23.80 3.75
C GLU A 30 27.61 22.31 3.39
N LEU A 31 27.94 22.02 2.11
CA LEU A 31 28.39 20.69 1.70
C LEU A 31 29.51 20.18 2.62
N PRO A 32 29.57 18.87 2.91
CA PRO A 32 30.63 18.31 3.74
C PRO A 32 32.01 18.65 3.21
N SER A 33 32.89 19.17 4.04
CA SER A 33 34.26 19.50 3.65
C SER A 33 35.11 18.28 3.26
N ASN A 34 34.65 17.09 3.64
CA ASN A 34 35.27 15.80 3.36
C ASN A 34 34.66 15.07 2.13
N LEU A 35 33.72 15.71 1.42
CA LEU A 35 33.20 15.26 0.13
C LEU A 35 33.77 16.18 -0.97
N THR A 36 34.52 15.60 -1.88
CA THR A 36 35.09 16.31 -3.05
C THR A 36 34.57 15.70 -4.33
N ALA A 37 34.29 16.53 -5.31
CA ALA A 37 33.86 16.10 -6.64
C ALA A 37 34.73 16.72 -7.73
N SER A 38 35.02 15.96 -8.78
CA SER A 38 35.66 16.49 -9.98
C SER A 38 34.78 17.57 -10.63
N ALA A 39 35.39 18.48 -11.40
CA ALA A 39 34.68 19.59 -12.06
C ALA A 39 33.48 19.14 -12.90
N VAL A 40 33.47 17.92 -13.40
CA VAL A 40 32.35 17.35 -14.18
C VAL A 40 31.14 17.07 -13.31
N PHE A 41 31.32 16.60 -12.05
CA PHE A 41 30.23 16.23 -11.14
C PHE A 41 29.90 17.33 -10.13
N GLN A 42 30.69 18.37 -9.98
CA GLN A 42 30.47 19.47 -9.07
C GLN A 42 29.05 20.11 -9.22
N PRO A 43 28.59 20.45 -10.45
CA PRO A 43 27.26 21.02 -10.63
C PRO A 43 26.15 20.04 -10.21
N THR A 44 26.34 18.75 -10.47
CA THR A 44 25.37 17.69 -10.08
C THR A 44 25.28 17.59 -8.56
N VAL A 45 26.42 17.52 -7.85
CA VAL A 45 26.46 17.44 -6.39
C VAL A 45 25.82 18.69 -5.74
N GLU A 46 26.09 19.88 -6.29
CA GLU A 46 25.46 21.11 -5.81
C GLU A 46 23.93 21.13 -6.03
N ARG A 47 23.45 20.61 -7.16
CA ARG A 47 22.02 20.45 -7.43
C ARG A 47 21.41 19.45 -6.47
N MET A 48 22.02 18.26 -6.27
CA MET A 48 21.58 17.27 -5.29
C MET A 48 21.48 17.87 -3.89
N TRP A 49 22.47 18.66 -3.48
CA TRP A 49 22.48 19.34 -2.19
C TRP A 49 21.32 20.32 -2.02
N ARG A 50 20.99 21.09 -3.05
CA ARG A 50 19.89 22.07 -3.00
C ARG A 50 18.53 21.41 -2.99
N SER A 51 18.34 20.38 -3.82
CA SER A 51 17.04 19.82 -4.12
C SER A 51 16.69 18.58 -3.29
N SER A 52 17.69 17.74 -2.92
CA SER A 52 17.41 16.46 -2.26
C SER A 52 17.57 16.52 -0.73
N PRO A 53 16.49 16.37 0.05
CA PRO A 53 16.58 16.16 1.50
C PRO A 53 17.38 14.90 1.85
N THR A 54 17.24 13.84 1.05
CA THR A 54 17.98 12.58 1.25
C THR A 54 19.46 12.75 1.08
N PHE A 55 19.87 13.43 0.02
CA PHE A 55 21.29 13.70 -0.17
C PHE A 55 21.88 14.59 0.94
N ARG A 56 21.09 15.53 1.46
CA ARG A 56 21.51 16.31 2.66
C ARG A 56 21.74 15.43 3.87
N ARG A 57 20.88 14.42 4.11
CA ARG A 57 21.09 13.45 5.21
C ARG A 57 22.32 12.59 5.00
N GLN A 58 22.53 12.05 3.78
CA GLN A 58 23.76 11.32 3.43
C GLN A 58 24.99 12.19 3.71
N SER A 59 24.96 13.42 3.28
CA SER A 59 26.05 14.40 3.47
C SER A 59 26.29 14.71 4.96
N GLN A 60 25.25 14.82 5.78
CA GLN A 60 25.38 14.97 7.25
C GLN A 60 26.05 13.74 7.88
N ARG A 61 25.72 12.52 7.41
CA ARG A 61 26.38 11.29 7.86
C ARG A 61 27.86 11.30 7.52
N LEU A 62 28.24 11.75 6.32
CA LEU A 62 29.66 11.92 5.94
C LEU A 62 30.34 12.96 6.81
N SER A 63 29.69 14.10 7.09
CA SER A 63 30.22 15.15 7.98
C SER A 63 30.52 14.66 9.39
N ALA A 64 29.72 13.71 9.90
CA ALA A 64 29.93 13.11 11.20
C ALA A 64 31.16 12.19 11.29
N ALA A 65 31.80 11.89 10.15
CA ALA A 65 33.05 11.09 10.05
C ALA A 65 34.20 11.95 9.49
N PRO A 66 34.74 12.92 10.24
CA PRO A 66 35.69 13.90 9.73
C PRO A 66 37.02 13.30 9.26
N GLN A 67 37.37 12.09 9.67
CA GLN A 67 38.54 11.33 9.22
C GLN A 67 38.37 10.71 7.83
N LEU A 68 37.13 10.62 7.34
CA LEU A 68 36.80 10.02 6.04
C LEU A 68 36.92 11.08 4.95
N HIS A 69 37.55 10.74 3.85
CA HIS A 69 37.54 11.54 2.64
C HIS A 69 36.86 10.79 1.51
N VAL A 70 35.79 11.36 0.96
CA VAL A 70 35.03 10.82 -0.17
C VAL A 70 35.34 11.63 -1.40
N ASN A 71 35.76 10.97 -2.49
CA ASN A 71 36.21 11.60 -3.70
C ASN A 71 35.47 11.05 -4.92
N LEU A 72 34.74 11.92 -5.64
CA LEU A 72 33.97 11.59 -6.83
C LEU A 72 34.77 11.94 -8.10
N GLN A 73 35.07 10.95 -8.92
CA GLN A 73 35.89 11.10 -10.11
C GLN A 73 35.23 10.52 -11.36
N LEU A 74 35.49 11.15 -12.52
CA LEU A 74 35.13 10.58 -13.81
C LEU A 74 36.15 9.50 -14.19
N GLU A 75 35.69 8.32 -14.56
CA GLU A 75 36.48 7.26 -15.13
C GLU A 75 36.36 7.26 -16.66
N GLU A 76 37.46 7.59 -17.36
CA GLU A 76 37.56 7.46 -18.82
C GLU A 76 37.98 6.03 -19.15
N LEU A 77 37.07 5.24 -19.69
CA LEU A 77 37.35 3.85 -20.06
C LEU A 77 37.80 3.76 -21.52
N ALA A 78 38.94 3.13 -21.75
CA ALA A 78 39.49 2.88 -23.09
C ALA A 78 38.65 1.90 -23.94
N ARG A 79 37.77 1.12 -23.33
CA ARG A 79 36.76 0.23 -23.96
C ARG A 79 35.48 0.27 -23.15
N ARG A 80 34.32 0.31 -23.82
CA ARG A 80 33.01 0.28 -23.16
C ARG A 80 32.84 -1.05 -22.43
N PRO A 81 32.76 -1.09 -21.09
CA PRO A 81 32.37 -2.29 -20.38
C PRO A 81 30.87 -2.52 -20.57
N SER A 82 30.46 -3.77 -20.59
CA SER A 82 29.09 -4.18 -20.85
C SER A 82 28.16 -4.08 -19.62
N SER A 83 28.63 -3.69 -18.43
CA SER A 83 27.84 -3.96 -17.23
C SER A 83 28.03 -3.07 -15.99
N TYR A 84 28.85 -2.00 -15.95
CA TYR A 84 28.84 -1.11 -14.80
C TYR A 84 28.94 0.37 -15.17
N HIS A 85 28.32 1.21 -14.34
CA HIS A 85 28.29 2.66 -14.51
C HIS A 85 28.98 3.41 -13.38
N ALA A 86 29.20 2.76 -12.22
CA ALA A 86 29.88 3.30 -11.06
C ALA A 86 30.62 2.21 -10.28
N ARG A 87 31.65 2.58 -9.51
CA ARG A 87 32.30 1.71 -8.52
C ARG A 87 32.94 2.52 -7.40
N THR A 88 32.93 1.99 -6.20
CA THR A 88 33.55 2.58 -5.01
C THR A 88 34.71 1.73 -4.51
N ALA A 89 35.89 2.35 -4.37
CA ALA A 89 37.04 1.74 -3.73
C ALA A 89 37.23 2.32 -2.32
N MET A 90 37.19 1.49 -1.30
CA MET A 90 37.26 1.91 0.11
C MET A 90 38.57 1.49 0.75
N ARG A 91 39.18 2.39 1.54
CA ARG A 91 40.39 2.12 2.29
C ARG A 91 40.19 2.27 3.78
N HIS A 92 40.58 1.26 4.53
CA HIS A 92 40.56 1.24 5.98
C HIS A 92 41.98 1.38 6.55
N GLN A 93 42.12 2.08 7.66
CA GLN A 93 43.32 2.15 8.46
C GLN A 93 43.00 1.83 9.91
N ASN A 94 43.61 0.83 10.49
CA ASN A 94 43.33 0.32 11.83
C ASN A 94 41.84 -0.02 12.05
N GLY A 95 41.18 -0.59 11.03
CA GLY A 95 39.75 -0.95 11.09
C GLY A 95 38.78 0.24 10.93
N VAL A 96 39.28 1.46 10.69
CA VAL A 96 38.46 2.65 10.46
C VAL A 96 38.50 3.02 8.98
N LEU A 97 37.33 3.30 8.40
CA LEU A 97 37.23 3.79 7.02
C LEU A 97 37.80 5.21 6.92
N VAL A 98 38.81 5.40 6.09
CA VAL A 98 39.54 6.70 5.94
C VAL A 98 39.40 7.31 4.58
N SER A 99 39.16 6.55 3.51
CA SER A 99 38.85 7.10 2.22
C SER A 99 37.92 6.22 1.39
N ALA A 100 37.12 6.87 0.54
CA ALA A 100 36.29 6.24 -0.48
C ALA A 100 36.49 7.00 -1.82
N ASP A 101 36.99 6.31 -2.83
CA ASP A 101 37.13 6.82 -4.18
C ASP A 101 36.00 6.26 -5.03
N ILE A 102 35.03 7.09 -5.37
CA ILE A 102 33.87 6.77 -6.19
C ILE A 102 34.22 7.17 -7.64
N ARG A 103 34.22 6.18 -8.53
CA ARG A 103 34.49 6.37 -9.95
C ARG A 103 33.25 6.10 -10.75
N LEU A 104 32.85 7.09 -11.53
CA LEU A 104 31.64 7.09 -12.34
C LEU A 104 32.00 7.15 -13.81
N THR A 105 31.30 6.42 -14.65
CA THR A 105 31.36 6.55 -16.10
C THR A 105 30.36 7.58 -16.60
N ARG A 106 30.42 7.97 -17.88
CA ARG A 106 29.39 8.86 -18.49
C ARG A 106 28.08 8.15 -18.83
N ALA A 107 27.94 6.86 -18.53
CA ALA A 107 26.74 6.10 -18.77
C ALA A 107 25.88 6.07 -17.49
N GLY A 108 24.55 6.17 -17.62
CA GLY A 108 23.60 6.21 -16.51
C GLY A 108 23.32 7.62 -15.96
N ASP A 109 22.37 7.71 -15.03
CA ASP A 109 22.05 8.96 -14.34
C ASP A 109 23.11 9.25 -13.27
N PRO A 110 23.86 10.34 -13.38
CA PRO A 110 24.91 10.67 -12.41
C PRO A 110 24.35 10.96 -11.01
N VAL A 111 23.10 11.43 -10.88
CA VAL A 111 22.48 11.71 -9.59
C VAL A 111 22.21 10.41 -8.85
N GLU A 112 21.59 9.44 -9.51
CA GLU A 112 21.30 8.12 -8.95
C GLU A 112 22.60 7.41 -8.57
N LEU A 113 23.58 7.37 -9.47
CA LEU A 113 24.84 6.68 -9.25
C LEU A 113 25.64 7.27 -8.09
N ILE A 114 25.73 8.61 -7.98
CA ILE A 114 26.43 9.28 -6.88
C ILE A 114 25.78 8.93 -5.54
N ALA A 115 24.47 9.04 -5.45
CA ALA A 115 23.74 8.77 -4.20
C ALA A 115 23.81 7.29 -3.80
N HIS A 116 23.74 6.39 -4.75
CA HIS A 116 23.90 4.95 -4.59
C HIS A 116 25.29 4.60 -4.01
N GLU A 117 26.34 5.08 -4.63
CA GLU A 117 27.71 4.77 -4.19
C GLU A 117 28.05 5.43 -2.83
N ILE A 118 27.51 6.61 -2.55
CA ILE A 118 27.62 7.23 -1.22
C ILE A 118 26.92 6.39 -0.16
N GLU A 119 25.79 5.76 -0.48
CA GLU A 119 25.12 4.88 0.47
C GLU A 119 25.95 3.66 0.84
N HIS A 120 26.67 3.06 -0.12
CA HIS A 120 27.63 2.00 0.20
C HIS A 120 28.74 2.48 1.15
N VAL A 121 29.19 3.72 1.03
CA VAL A 121 30.13 4.31 2.01
C VAL A 121 29.51 4.42 3.39
N ILE A 122 28.24 4.84 3.47
CA ILE A 122 27.51 4.97 4.74
C ILE A 122 27.27 3.59 5.37
N GLU A 123 26.93 2.57 4.60
CA GLU A 123 26.80 1.19 5.10
C GLU A 123 28.08 0.70 5.77
N GLN A 124 29.25 1.07 5.24
CA GLN A 124 30.53 0.74 5.88
C GLN A 124 30.77 1.57 7.15
N LEU A 125 30.32 2.82 7.22
CA LEU A 125 30.33 3.61 8.45
C LEU A 125 29.40 3.00 9.52
N ASP A 126 28.26 2.43 9.11
CA ASP A 126 27.30 1.72 9.95
C ASP A 126 27.79 0.30 10.35
N ARG A 127 28.94 -0.11 9.85
CA ARG A 127 29.53 -1.45 10.08
C ARG A 127 28.65 -2.60 9.61
N VAL A 128 27.91 -2.42 8.51
CA VAL A 128 27.13 -3.49 7.90
C VAL A 128 28.06 -4.56 7.35
N ASP A 129 27.95 -5.79 7.85
CA ASP A 129 28.70 -6.93 7.34
C ASP A 129 28.02 -7.49 6.08
N LEU A 130 28.40 -6.93 4.92
CA LEU A 130 27.83 -7.32 3.63
C LEU A 130 28.08 -8.81 3.31
N GLN A 131 29.18 -9.38 3.79
CA GLN A 131 29.52 -10.78 3.55
C GLN A 131 28.64 -11.72 4.37
N ALA A 132 28.38 -11.39 5.64
CA ALA A 132 27.48 -12.17 6.50
C ALA A 132 26.03 -12.14 6.04
N HIS A 133 25.61 -11.07 5.37
CA HIS A 133 24.24 -10.88 4.86
C HIS A 133 24.05 -11.27 3.39
N ALA A 134 25.10 -11.71 2.69
CA ALA A 134 25.01 -12.12 1.29
C ALA A 134 24.01 -13.28 1.11
N GLY A 135 23.04 -13.10 0.22
CA GLY A 135 21.96 -14.07 -0.02
C GLY A 135 20.73 -13.92 0.87
N SER A 136 20.69 -12.91 1.75
CA SER A 136 19.52 -12.63 2.64
C SER A 136 18.31 -12.01 1.94
N GLY A 137 18.39 -11.73 0.63
CA GLY A 137 17.38 -10.99 -0.12
C GLY A 137 17.52 -9.46 -0.02
N THR A 138 18.41 -8.97 0.84
CA THR A 138 18.74 -7.53 0.97
C THR A 138 20.16 -7.19 0.56
N VAL A 139 21.04 -8.19 0.52
CA VAL A 139 22.43 -8.09 0.08
C VAL A 139 22.74 -9.25 -0.86
N TRP A 140 23.27 -8.98 -2.02
CA TRP A 140 23.72 -10.03 -2.96
C TRP A 140 25.09 -9.72 -3.52
N LYS A 141 25.82 -10.79 -3.88
CA LYS A 141 27.13 -10.70 -4.47
C LYS A 141 27.01 -10.70 -6.00
N ARG A 142 27.61 -9.75 -6.66
CA ARG A 142 27.64 -9.63 -8.12
C ARG A 142 28.69 -10.56 -8.72
N ASP A 143 28.61 -10.79 -10.05
CA ASP A 143 29.57 -11.62 -10.81
C ASP A 143 31.01 -11.11 -10.75
N ASP A 144 31.20 -9.79 -10.60
CA ASP A 144 32.51 -9.13 -10.44
C ASP A 144 33.07 -9.22 -9.01
N GLY A 145 32.33 -9.87 -8.10
CA GLY A 145 32.72 -10.06 -6.71
C GLY A 145 32.35 -8.92 -5.77
N ALA A 146 31.82 -7.82 -6.27
CA ALA A 146 31.29 -6.71 -5.47
C ALA A 146 29.98 -7.10 -4.77
N PHE A 147 29.66 -6.39 -3.69
CA PHE A 147 28.37 -6.52 -3.04
C PHE A 147 27.44 -5.41 -3.49
N GLU A 148 26.20 -5.79 -3.72
CA GLU A 148 25.10 -4.88 -4.00
C GLU A 148 24.10 -4.96 -2.85
N THR A 149 23.50 -3.83 -2.47
CA THR A 149 22.53 -3.78 -1.40
C THR A 149 21.21 -3.15 -1.86
N ARG A 150 20.13 -3.65 -1.34
CA ARG A 150 18.82 -3.06 -1.56
C ARG A 150 18.77 -1.61 -1.08
N ARG A 151 19.42 -1.32 0.04
CA ARG A 151 19.49 0.01 0.63
C ARG A 151 20.13 1.02 -0.32
N ALA A 152 21.28 0.70 -0.92
CA ALA A 152 21.98 1.58 -1.85
C ALA A 152 21.16 1.87 -3.12
N ILE A 153 20.51 0.83 -3.68
CA ILE A 153 19.63 0.97 -4.84
C ILE A 153 18.46 1.93 -4.53
N VAL A 154 17.77 1.70 -3.42
CA VAL A 154 16.61 2.51 -3.02
C VAL A 154 16.99 3.97 -2.81
N VAL A 155 18.12 4.22 -2.11
CA VAL A 155 18.57 5.58 -1.82
C VAL A 155 19.02 6.30 -3.08
N GLY A 156 19.76 5.63 -3.97
CA GLY A 156 20.20 6.20 -5.26
C GLY A 156 19.01 6.73 -6.07
N LYS A 157 18.01 5.89 -6.27
CA LYS A 157 16.79 6.22 -7.00
C LYS A 157 15.99 7.35 -6.37
N ARG A 158 15.93 7.36 -5.04
CA ARG A 158 15.24 8.41 -4.31
C ARG A 158 15.88 9.77 -4.52
N VAL A 159 17.18 9.89 -4.38
CA VAL A 159 17.89 11.16 -4.62
C VAL A 159 17.69 11.63 -6.05
N ALA A 160 17.71 10.70 -7.02
CA ALA A 160 17.42 11.03 -8.40
C ALA A 160 16.00 11.63 -8.57
N GLY A 161 14.98 11.04 -7.92
CA GLY A 161 13.62 11.58 -7.90
C GLY A 161 13.50 12.95 -7.24
N GLU A 162 14.27 13.23 -6.20
CA GLU A 162 14.26 14.52 -5.49
C GLU A 162 14.97 15.67 -6.24
N VAL A 163 15.75 15.36 -7.27
CA VAL A 163 16.59 16.32 -8.01
C VAL A 163 15.99 16.75 -9.36
N ILE A 164 14.79 16.28 -9.71
CA ILE A 164 14.10 16.65 -10.95
C ILE A 164 13.73 18.15 -10.94
N ASP A 165 13.82 18.78 -12.11
CA ASP A 165 13.58 20.22 -12.28
C ASP A 165 12.11 20.57 -11.99
N PRO A 166 11.82 21.54 -11.11
CA PRO A 166 10.44 21.92 -10.75
C PRO A 166 9.57 22.44 -11.90
N GLN A 167 10.12 22.66 -13.08
CA GLN A 167 9.37 23.20 -14.23
C GLN A 167 8.68 22.14 -15.09
N GLU A 168 9.00 20.84 -14.97
CA GLU A 168 8.32 19.78 -15.72
C GLU A 168 7.17 19.11 -14.97
N ASP A 169 6.98 19.35 -13.66
CA ASP A 169 6.12 18.55 -12.79
C ASP A 169 4.87 19.26 -12.24
N SER A 170 4.29 20.19 -12.98
CA SER A 170 3.05 20.86 -12.53
C SER A 170 1.75 20.04 -12.67
N ALA A 171 1.82 18.75 -12.98
CA ALA A 171 0.66 17.90 -13.26
C ALA A 171 0.41 16.74 -12.27
N LEU A 172 1.30 16.48 -11.30
CA LEU A 172 1.10 15.42 -10.33
C LEU A 172 0.39 15.94 -9.08
N ALA A 173 -0.70 15.28 -8.70
CA ALA A 173 -1.39 15.55 -7.47
C ALA A 173 -0.46 15.33 -6.28
N SER A 174 -0.28 16.33 -5.42
CA SER A 174 0.46 16.18 -4.18
C SER A 174 -0.29 15.21 -3.26
N VAL A 175 0.32 14.08 -2.96
CA VAL A 175 -0.17 13.13 -1.97
C VAL A 175 0.21 13.68 -0.59
N HIS A 176 -0.78 14.05 0.21
CA HIS A 176 -0.55 14.45 1.59
C HIS A 176 -0.77 13.23 2.48
N ALA A 177 0.31 12.56 2.85
CA ALA A 177 0.25 11.53 3.87
C ALA A 177 0.21 12.18 5.26
N ILE A 178 -0.80 11.85 6.03
CA ILE A 178 -0.85 12.15 7.46
C ILE A 178 -0.25 10.93 8.15
N SER A 179 1.05 10.99 8.45
CA SER A 179 1.66 9.94 9.28
C SER A 179 1.07 10.02 10.69
N LEU A 180 0.61 8.90 11.17
CA LEU A 180 0.16 8.76 12.56
C LEU A 180 1.34 8.52 13.52
N GLN A 181 2.58 8.49 13.00
CA GLN A 181 3.81 8.11 13.71
C GLN A 181 4.24 9.04 14.83
N ASP A 182 4.02 10.33 14.72
CA ASP A 182 4.57 11.29 15.70
C ASP A 182 4.03 11.09 17.13
N ARG A 183 3.13 10.12 17.35
CA ARG A 183 2.48 9.91 18.65
C ARG A 183 2.33 8.47 19.11
N PHE A 184 2.57 7.45 18.27
CA PHE A 184 2.21 6.07 18.65
C PHE A 184 3.30 5.05 18.30
N PRO A 185 3.72 4.21 19.25
CA PRO A 185 4.63 3.12 18.98
C PRO A 185 3.93 2.00 18.21
N VAL A 186 4.56 1.62 17.16
CA VAL A 186 4.64 0.34 16.48
C VAL A 186 3.44 -0.61 16.49
N LEU A 187 2.94 -0.86 15.27
CA LEU A 187 2.01 -1.95 14.97
C LEU A 187 2.79 -3.26 14.71
N SER A 188 2.83 -4.18 15.64
CA SER A 188 3.46 -5.48 15.41
C SER A 188 2.53 -6.45 14.66
N GLY A 189 2.96 -6.89 13.48
CA GLY A 189 2.25 -7.81 12.57
C GLY A 189 1.51 -7.07 11.44
N PRO A 190 0.98 -7.76 10.40
CA PRO A 190 0.31 -7.10 9.29
C PRO A 190 -0.91 -6.33 9.82
N PRO A 191 -0.87 -4.99 9.87
CA PRO A 191 -1.99 -4.22 10.34
C PRO A 191 -3.11 -4.32 9.31
N SER A 192 -4.33 -4.49 9.80
CA SER A 192 -5.54 -4.30 9.01
C SER A 192 -6.16 -2.99 9.45
N GLY A 193 -5.95 -1.93 8.69
CA GLY A 193 -6.61 -0.65 8.91
C GLY A 193 -7.73 -0.45 7.90
N ARG A 194 -8.90 0.01 8.34
CA ARG A 194 -10.00 0.43 7.45
C ARG A 194 -10.47 1.81 7.81
N VAL A 195 -10.65 2.64 6.80
CA VAL A 195 -11.29 3.95 6.96
C VAL A 195 -12.81 3.77 6.91
N SER A 196 -13.54 4.44 7.81
CA SER A 196 -15.01 4.46 7.76
C SER A 196 -15.49 5.11 6.45
N ALA A 197 -16.68 4.73 5.97
CA ALA A 197 -17.25 5.29 4.75
C ALA A 197 -17.39 6.84 4.81
N SER A 198 -17.53 7.43 5.99
CA SER A 198 -17.55 8.89 6.17
C SER A 198 -16.16 9.54 6.18
N GLY A 199 -15.07 8.78 6.19
CA GLY A 199 -13.70 9.30 6.33
C GLY A 199 -13.33 9.80 7.74
N ARG A 200 -14.28 9.76 8.70
CA ARG A 200 -14.07 10.35 10.03
C ARG A 200 -13.28 9.46 10.98
N HIS A 201 -13.39 8.16 10.84
CA HIS A 201 -12.76 7.20 11.74
C HIS A 201 -11.90 6.22 10.97
N VAL A 202 -10.84 5.75 11.62
CA VAL A 202 -10.04 4.61 11.15
C VAL A 202 -10.05 3.53 12.20
N VAL A 203 -10.47 2.31 11.82
CA VAL A 203 -10.32 1.13 12.65
C VAL A 203 -9.06 0.38 12.25
N PHE A 204 -8.31 -0.10 13.23
CA PHE A 204 -7.06 -0.82 13.00
C PHE A 204 -6.73 -1.77 14.15
N THR A 205 -5.76 -2.63 13.94
CA THR A 205 -5.27 -3.56 14.95
C THR A 205 -3.86 -3.22 15.39
N SER A 206 -3.58 -3.38 16.68
CA SER A 206 -2.23 -3.25 17.24
C SER A 206 -2.03 -4.23 18.38
N SER A 207 -0.78 -4.70 18.57
CA SER A 207 -0.35 -5.42 19.78
C SER A 207 0.31 -4.49 20.81
N ALA A 208 0.54 -3.23 20.43
CA ALA A 208 0.97 -2.21 21.38
C ALA A 208 -0.23 -1.68 22.17
N ALA A 209 -0.06 -1.48 23.48
CA ALA A 209 -1.06 -0.87 24.34
C ALA A 209 -1.13 0.63 24.07
N LEU A 210 -2.03 1.04 23.15
CA LEU A 210 -2.17 2.44 22.72
C LEU A 210 -2.98 3.30 23.69
N VAL A 211 -3.69 2.68 24.62
CA VAL A 211 -4.47 3.36 25.66
C VAL A 211 -4.29 2.65 27.00
N PRO A 212 -4.40 3.35 28.15
CA PRO A 212 -4.23 2.75 29.48
C PRO A 212 -5.21 1.61 29.81
N ALA A 213 -6.33 1.54 29.10
CA ALA A 213 -7.34 0.46 29.28
C ALA A 213 -6.90 -0.87 28.65
N ASP A 214 -5.87 -0.86 27.81
CA ASP A 214 -5.27 -2.08 27.27
C ASP A 214 -4.20 -2.57 28.26
N GLY A 215 -4.49 -3.68 28.92
CA GLY A 215 -3.63 -4.28 29.95
C GLY A 215 -2.93 -5.55 29.50
N ASN A 216 -2.92 -5.86 28.19
CA ASN A 216 -2.31 -7.07 27.65
C ASN A 216 -1.29 -6.75 26.53
N THR A 217 -0.73 -7.79 25.92
CA THR A 217 0.21 -7.70 24.79
C THR A 217 -0.31 -8.45 23.55
N THR A 218 -1.58 -8.86 23.57
CA THR A 218 -2.21 -9.47 22.41
C THR A 218 -2.67 -8.40 21.44
N ARG A 219 -2.97 -8.81 20.21
CA ARG A 219 -3.49 -7.88 19.22
C ARG A 219 -4.94 -7.50 19.53
N ASP A 220 -5.18 -6.19 19.68
CA ASP A 220 -6.48 -5.61 19.96
C ASP A 220 -6.97 -4.69 18.84
N VAL A 221 -8.27 -4.40 18.82
CA VAL A 221 -8.89 -3.49 17.84
C VAL A 221 -9.04 -2.11 18.45
N TYR A 222 -8.60 -1.12 17.70
CA TYR A 222 -8.68 0.30 18.05
C TYR A 222 -9.42 1.10 16.99
N VAL A 223 -10.02 2.19 17.42
CA VAL A 223 -10.58 3.20 16.51
C VAL A 223 -9.96 4.56 16.82
N MET A 224 -9.51 5.24 15.78
CA MET A 224 -9.05 6.62 15.84
C MET A 224 -10.06 7.54 15.17
N ASP A 225 -10.40 8.65 15.81
CA ASP A 225 -11.07 9.79 15.19
C ASP A 225 -10.03 10.63 14.44
N VAL A 226 -10.18 10.76 13.12
CA VAL A 226 -9.22 11.42 12.23
C VAL A 226 -9.04 12.90 12.56
N SER A 227 -10.09 13.57 13.02
CA SER A 227 -10.05 15.02 13.31
C SER A 227 -9.41 15.36 14.65
N THR A 228 -9.61 14.51 15.67
CA THR A 228 -9.14 14.75 17.03
C THR A 228 -7.91 13.90 17.39
N HIS A 229 -7.57 12.93 16.54
CA HIS A 229 -6.53 11.91 16.77
C HIS A 229 -6.74 11.10 18.08
N ARG A 230 -7.97 11.08 18.59
CA ARG A 230 -8.31 10.31 19.78
C ARG A 230 -8.44 8.83 19.42
N ILE A 231 -7.72 7.97 20.15
CA ILE A 231 -7.80 6.51 20.03
C ILE A 231 -8.66 5.94 21.14
N THR A 232 -9.45 4.92 20.80
CA THR A 232 -10.27 4.14 21.72
C THR A 232 -10.05 2.65 21.49
N LEU A 233 -10.01 1.87 22.59
CA LEU A 233 -9.96 0.40 22.54
C LEU A 233 -11.39 -0.13 22.34
N GLU A 234 -11.57 -0.98 21.32
CA GLU A 234 -12.88 -1.54 20.98
C GLU A 234 -13.04 -3.01 21.41
N THR A 235 -11.99 -3.61 21.93
CA THR A 235 -11.95 -5.00 22.43
C THR A 235 -11.66 -5.10 23.93
N PRO A 236 -12.24 -4.25 24.80
CA PRO A 236 -12.06 -4.46 26.24
C PRO A 236 -12.74 -5.77 26.66
N GLY A 237 -12.12 -6.52 27.53
CA GLY A 237 -12.77 -7.66 28.19
C GLY A 237 -13.92 -7.21 29.09
N ALA A 238 -14.87 -8.10 29.30
CA ALA A 238 -16.02 -7.83 30.17
C ALA A 238 -15.56 -7.52 31.61
N GLY A 239 -16.19 -6.49 32.23
CA GLY A 239 -15.86 -6.05 33.59
C GLY A 239 -14.51 -5.33 33.70
N GLU A 240 -14.14 -4.55 32.69
CA GLU A 240 -12.89 -3.74 32.65
C GLU A 240 -11.58 -4.57 32.71
N ARG A 241 -11.67 -5.85 32.43
CA ARG A 241 -10.48 -6.71 32.27
C ARG A 241 -9.88 -6.53 30.88
N ALA A 242 -8.58 -6.83 30.75
CA ALA A 242 -7.98 -6.97 29.42
C ALA A 242 -8.60 -8.13 28.64
N SER A 243 -8.63 -8.04 27.31
CA SER A 243 -9.03 -9.17 26.46
C SER A 243 -8.06 -10.35 26.69
N ASP A 244 -8.56 -11.58 26.57
CA ASP A 244 -7.75 -12.78 26.83
C ASP A 244 -7.39 -13.53 25.54
N GLY A 245 -7.53 -12.90 24.37
CA GLY A 245 -7.19 -13.46 23.07
C GLY A 245 -7.05 -12.38 22.00
N GLU A 246 -6.50 -12.76 20.83
CA GLU A 246 -6.28 -11.85 19.71
C GLU A 246 -7.59 -11.42 19.05
N SER A 247 -7.62 -10.16 18.61
CA SER A 247 -8.72 -9.57 17.83
C SER A 247 -8.16 -8.95 16.54
N VAL A 248 -8.73 -9.36 15.39
CA VAL A 248 -8.22 -9.04 14.05
C VAL A 248 -9.36 -8.80 13.05
N HIS A 249 -9.03 -8.44 11.82
CA HIS A 249 -9.95 -8.22 10.69
C HIS A 249 -11.14 -7.31 11.05
N PRO A 250 -10.88 -6.12 11.60
CA PRO A 250 -11.96 -5.22 11.93
C PRO A 250 -12.56 -4.59 10.67
N ASP A 251 -13.86 -4.27 10.76
CA ASP A 251 -14.57 -3.42 9.83
C ASP A 251 -15.55 -2.52 10.59
N MET A 252 -15.98 -1.39 9.99
CA MET A 252 -16.91 -0.48 10.64
C MET A 252 -17.91 0.11 9.66
N ASN A 253 -19.09 0.47 10.20
CA ASN A 253 -20.10 1.16 9.43
C ASN A 253 -19.74 2.63 9.16
N ARG A 254 -20.54 3.35 8.35
CA ARG A 254 -20.28 4.70 7.85
C ARG A 254 -19.88 5.71 8.92
N ASP A 255 -20.62 5.79 10.00
CA ASP A 255 -20.41 6.76 11.08
C ASP A 255 -19.42 6.27 12.17
N GLY A 256 -18.92 5.05 12.03
CA GLY A 256 -18.00 4.43 12.99
C GLY A 256 -18.66 4.05 14.33
N ARG A 257 -19.99 3.98 14.41
CA ARG A 257 -20.70 3.53 15.62
C ARG A 257 -20.50 2.05 15.86
N PHE A 258 -20.68 1.24 14.81
CA PHE A 258 -20.56 -0.21 14.89
C PHE A 258 -19.22 -0.66 14.33
N VAL A 259 -18.52 -1.46 15.15
CA VAL A 259 -17.28 -2.12 14.76
C VAL A 259 -17.49 -3.62 14.84
N VAL A 260 -17.30 -4.32 13.72
CA VAL A 260 -17.27 -5.78 13.68
C VAL A 260 -15.83 -6.26 13.63
N PHE A 261 -15.53 -7.37 14.24
CA PHE A 261 -14.19 -7.94 14.26
C PHE A 261 -14.22 -9.43 14.56
N GLN A 262 -13.16 -10.09 14.17
CA GLN A 262 -12.88 -11.47 14.52
C GLN A 262 -12.05 -11.50 15.81
N SER A 263 -12.38 -12.36 16.76
CA SER A 263 -11.57 -12.56 17.96
C SER A 263 -11.54 -14.01 18.42
N THR A 264 -10.40 -14.39 19.03
CA THR A 264 -10.20 -15.67 19.74
C THR A 264 -10.40 -15.54 21.25
N ALA A 265 -10.69 -14.33 21.75
CA ALA A 265 -10.90 -14.06 23.17
C ALA A 265 -12.22 -14.69 23.67
N GLY A 266 -12.16 -15.23 24.89
CA GLY A 266 -13.32 -15.83 25.55
C GLY A 266 -14.06 -14.89 26.48
N ASN A 267 -13.53 -13.72 26.78
CA ASN A 267 -14.02 -12.80 27.81
C ASN A 267 -14.56 -11.46 27.31
N LEU A 268 -14.80 -11.28 26.01
CA LEU A 268 -15.30 -10.01 25.44
C LEU A 268 -16.78 -9.73 25.78
N THR A 269 -17.51 -10.73 26.24
CA THR A 269 -18.91 -10.64 26.65
C THR A 269 -19.09 -11.25 28.04
N ASN A 270 -20.28 -11.07 28.64
CA ASN A 270 -20.60 -11.73 29.90
C ASN A 270 -20.90 -13.24 29.77
N ILE A 271 -20.88 -13.75 28.53
CA ILE A 271 -21.02 -15.19 28.25
C ILE A 271 -19.60 -15.73 28.11
N GLU A 272 -19.18 -16.58 29.03
CA GLU A 272 -17.88 -17.27 28.96
C GLU A 272 -17.95 -18.45 27.98
N PHE A 273 -16.95 -18.56 27.11
CA PHE A 273 -16.80 -19.66 26.18
C PHE A 273 -15.31 -19.97 25.95
N ALA A 274 -15.04 -21.11 25.35
CA ALA A 274 -13.68 -21.57 25.11
C ALA A 274 -12.90 -20.57 24.23
N ARG A 275 -11.71 -20.18 24.68
CA ARG A 275 -10.75 -19.37 23.93
C ARG A 275 -10.17 -20.15 22.75
N GLY A 276 -9.56 -19.42 21.80
CA GLY A 276 -8.81 -19.99 20.70
C GLY A 276 -9.64 -20.33 19.46
N ILE A 277 -10.97 -20.29 19.53
CA ILE A 277 -11.84 -20.46 18.37
C ILE A 277 -12.20 -19.06 17.84
N PRO A 278 -11.84 -18.72 16.60
CA PRO A 278 -12.22 -17.45 16.00
C PRO A 278 -13.74 -17.27 15.95
N ARG A 279 -14.22 -16.13 16.41
CA ARG A 279 -15.64 -15.76 16.45
C ARG A 279 -15.84 -14.34 16.01
N ILE A 280 -17.05 -13.99 15.58
CA ILE A 280 -17.41 -12.65 15.13
C ILE A 280 -18.15 -11.91 16.23
N PHE A 281 -17.62 -10.72 16.54
CA PHE A 281 -18.18 -9.80 17.52
C PHE A 281 -18.61 -8.50 16.89
N LEU A 282 -19.55 -7.83 17.53
CA LEU A 282 -19.99 -6.47 17.22
C LEU A 282 -19.85 -5.60 18.46
N ARG A 283 -19.11 -4.52 18.35
CA ARG A 283 -19.02 -3.43 19.31
C ARG A 283 -19.93 -2.29 18.90
N ASP A 284 -20.89 -1.92 19.74
CA ASP A 284 -21.61 -0.64 19.64
C ASP A 284 -20.84 0.40 20.48
N ARG A 285 -20.13 1.29 19.82
CA ARG A 285 -19.32 2.32 20.46
C ARG A 285 -20.16 3.38 21.17
N GLN A 286 -21.40 3.58 20.77
CA GLN A 286 -22.30 4.54 21.41
C GLN A 286 -22.76 4.05 22.79
N THR A 287 -23.08 2.76 22.91
CA THR A 287 -23.54 2.15 24.16
C THR A 287 -22.42 1.51 24.97
N GLY A 288 -21.26 1.34 24.36
CA GLY A 288 -20.12 0.63 24.97
C GLY A 288 -20.36 -0.87 25.15
N THR A 289 -21.27 -1.49 24.39
CA THR A 289 -21.60 -2.91 24.51
C THR A 289 -20.96 -3.74 23.41
N THR A 290 -20.49 -4.94 23.79
CA THR A 290 -20.00 -5.95 22.84
C THR A 290 -20.94 -7.14 22.85
N ARG A 291 -21.29 -7.65 21.66
CA ARG A 291 -22.11 -8.86 21.51
C ARG A 291 -21.46 -9.85 20.55
N LEU A 292 -21.64 -11.14 20.81
CA LEU A 292 -21.25 -12.21 19.91
C LEU A 292 -22.28 -12.31 18.78
N LEU A 293 -21.83 -12.25 17.51
CA LEU A 293 -22.69 -12.43 16.33
C LEU A 293 -22.72 -13.87 15.81
N SER A 294 -21.58 -14.56 15.83
CA SER A 294 -21.47 -15.94 15.38
C SER A 294 -22.07 -16.91 16.42
N THR A 295 -23.38 -16.82 16.57
CA THR A 295 -24.19 -17.69 17.45
C THR A 295 -25.05 -18.62 16.62
N ASN A 296 -25.48 -19.74 17.24
CA ASN A 296 -26.49 -20.60 16.66
C ASN A 296 -27.90 -19.97 16.79
N GLY A 297 -28.88 -20.65 16.28
CA GLY A 297 -30.28 -20.19 16.34
C GLY A 297 -30.86 -20.04 17.75
N ARG A 298 -30.19 -20.54 18.79
CA ARG A 298 -30.58 -20.39 20.20
C ARG A 298 -29.86 -19.24 20.90
N GLY A 299 -28.96 -18.55 20.20
CA GLY A 299 -28.12 -17.48 20.77
C GLY A 299 -26.88 -17.97 21.50
N GLU A 300 -26.57 -19.27 21.46
CA GLU A 300 -25.35 -19.86 22.00
C GLU A 300 -24.20 -19.70 21.00
N PRO A 301 -22.93 -19.70 21.44
CA PRO A 301 -21.80 -19.67 20.51
C PRO A 301 -21.88 -20.81 19.50
N ALA A 302 -21.71 -20.49 18.21
CA ALA A 302 -21.71 -21.47 17.13
C ALA A 302 -20.60 -22.52 17.31
N ASN A 303 -20.84 -23.73 16.82
CA ASN A 303 -19.99 -24.91 17.05
C ASN A 303 -18.69 -24.95 16.23
N GLY A 304 -18.43 -23.95 15.37
CA GLY A 304 -17.22 -23.86 14.55
C GLY A 304 -16.68 -22.43 14.43
N PRO A 305 -15.45 -22.27 13.89
CA PRO A 305 -14.84 -20.96 13.68
C PRO A 305 -15.63 -20.11 12.69
N SER A 306 -15.58 -18.79 12.92
CA SER A 306 -16.15 -17.77 12.05
C SER A 306 -15.11 -16.67 11.82
N MET A 307 -14.98 -16.19 10.56
CA MET A 307 -13.88 -15.36 10.11
C MET A 307 -14.35 -14.31 9.09
N ASP A 308 -13.47 -13.36 8.76
CA ASP A 308 -13.61 -12.38 7.68
C ASP A 308 -14.92 -11.58 7.72
N PRO A 309 -15.23 -10.86 8.82
CA PRO A 309 -16.45 -10.08 8.91
C PRO A 309 -16.38 -8.83 8.03
N ALA A 310 -17.53 -8.43 7.47
CA ALA A 310 -17.74 -7.13 6.87
C ALA A 310 -19.11 -6.58 7.26
N ILE A 311 -19.22 -5.25 7.42
CA ILE A 311 -20.47 -4.58 7.80
C ILE A 311 -20.91 -3.59 6.72
N SER A 312 -22.23 -3.52 6.47
CA SER A 312 -22.79 -2.51 5.56
C SER A 312 -22.62 -1.08 6.10
N ALA A 313 -22.53 -0.11 5.21
CA ALA A 313 -22.30 1.28 5.62
C ALA A 313 -23.46 1.85 6.45
N ASP A 314 -24.70 1.40 6.23
CA ASP A 314 -25.87 1.76 7.05
C ASP A 314 -25.83 1.12 8.45
N GLY A 315 -25.00 0.10 8.66
CA GLY A 315 -24.84 -0.58 9.93
C GLY A 315 -25.96 -1.60 10.25
N ASP A 316 -26.77 -1.99 9.25
CA ASP A 316 -27.85 -2.97 9.48
C ASP A 316 -27.45 -4.42 9.18
N ALA A 317 -26.44 -4.65 8.32
CA ALA A 317 -26.08 -5.97 7.87
C ALA A 317 -24.60 -6.30 8.11
N VAL A 318 -24.35 -7.49 8.64
CA VAL A 318 -23.02 -8.08 8.80
C VAL A 318 -22.95 -9.39 8.04
N VAL A 319 -21.87 -9.57 7.27
CA VAL A 319 -21.54 -10.83 6.61
C VAL A 319 -20.25 -11.39 7.17
N PHE A 320 -20.13 -12.71 7.20
CA PHE A 320 -18.91 -13.40 7.63
C PHE A 320 -18.86 -14.83 7.09
N SER A 321 -17.67 -15.40 7.04
CA SER A 321 -17.42 -16.80 6.70
C SER A 321 -17.50 -17.66 7.98
N SER A 322 -18.08 -18.86 7.90
CA SER A 322 -18.09 -19.80 9.02
C SER A 322 -18.08 -21.26 8.58
N SER A 323 -17.34 -22.09 9.32
CA SER A 323 -17.41 -23.55 9.21
C SER A 323 -18.37 -24.19 10.23
N ALA A 324 -19.04 -23.37 11.04
CA ALA A 324 -20.06 -23.88 11.96
C ALA A 324 -21.26 -24.43 11.21
N SER A 325 -21.78 -25.57 11.68
CA SER A 325 -22.95 -26.24 11.09
C SER A 325 -24.27 -25.81 11.68
N ASP A 326 -24.27 -24.99 12.74
CA ASP A 326 -25.46 -24.65 13.55
C ASP A 326 -25.83 -23.15 13.54
N ILE A 327 -25.25 -22.33 12.63
CA ILE A 327 -25.59 -20.90 12.48
C ILE A 327 -27.07 -20.70 12.15
N LEU A 328 -27.64 -21.56 11.31
CA LEU A 328 -29.05 -21.56 10.97
C LEU A 328 -29.79 -22.66 11.74
N HIS A 329 -31.09 -22.47 11.98
CA HIS A 329 -31.92 -23.46 12.63
C HIS A 329 -32.15 -24.73 11.81
N ASP A 330 -31.99 -24.61 10.48
CA ASP A 330 -32.23 -25.70 9.55
C ASP A 330 -30.90 -26.43 9.28
N GLU A 331 -30.86 -27.73 9.62
CA GLU A 331 -29.66 -28.58 9.52
C GLU A 331 -29.19 -28.87 8.07
N SER A 332 -29.69 -28.14 7.07
CA SER A 332 -29.36 -28.33 5.67
C SER A 332 -27.92 -27.92 5.30
N THR A 333 -27.02 -27.80 6.30
CA THR A 333 -25.62 -27.53 6.06
C THR A 333 -24.91 -28.77 5.55
N ILE A 334 -24.30 -28.66 4.35
CA ILE A 334 -23.39 -29.71 3.85
C ILE A 334 -22.26 -29.84 4.88
N ALA A 335 -22.17 -31.00 5.51
CA ALA A 335 -21.14 -31.28 6.49
C ALA A 335 -19.74 -31.05 5.90
N GLY A 336 -18.97 -30.15 6.54
CA GLY A 336 -17.54 -29.95 6.26
C GLY A 336 -17.16 -28.82 5.30
N GLY A 337 -18.07 -27.91 4.92
CA GLY A 337 -17.78 -26.73 4.09
C GLY A 337 -17.77 -25.43 4.88
N VAL A 338 -16.99 -24.43 4.44
CA VAL A 338 -17.09 -23.05 4.90
C VAL A 338 -18.19 -22.35 4.10
N GLY A 339 -19.18 -21.77 4.78
CA GLY A 339 -20.25 -21.00 4.17
C GLY A 339 -20.15 -19.51 4.52
N VAL A 340 -20.87 -18.67 3.79
CA VAL A 340 -21.02 -17.23 4.07
C VAL A 340 -22.43 -16.95 4.56
N TYR A 341 -22.48 -16.26 5.70
CA TYR A 341 -23.72 -15.93 6.40
C TYR A 341 -23.88 -14.41 6.51
N LEU A 342 -25.12 -13.95 6.32
CA LEU A 342 -25.55 -12.58 6.53
C LEU A 342 -26.46 -12.52 7.75
N ILE A 343 -26.22 -11.55 8.63
CA ILE A 343 -27.08 -11.22 9.76
C ILE A 343 -27.62 -9.81 9.59
N ARG A 344 -28.96 -9.65 9.65
CA ARG A 344 -29.62 -8.35 9.77
C ARG A 344 -29.64 -7.95 11.23
N LEU A 345 -28.96 -6.85 11.60
CA LEU A 345 -28.75 -6.48 13.01
C LEU A 345 -30.05 -6.08 13.72
N ALA A 346 -30.97 -5.43 13.01
CA ALA A 346 -32.26 -4.98 13.57
C ALA A 346 -33.23 -6.14 13.85
N SER A 347 -33.32 -7.11 12.94
CA SER A 347 -34.26 -8.27 13.06
C SER A 347 -33.62 -9.52 13.65
N ASN A 348 -32.26 -9.56 13.72
CA ASN A 348 -31.48 -10.75 14.01
C ASN A 348 -31.72 -11.92 13.02
N GLU A 349 -32.27 -11.62 11.85
CA GLU A 349 -32.46 -12.58 10.77
C GLU A 349 -31.10 -13.05 10.24
N ARG A 350 -30.98 -14.36 10.05
CA ARG A 350 -29.77 -15.00 9.52
C ARG A 350 -30.06 -15.69 8.22
N THR A 351 -29.22 -15.48 7.24
CA THR A 351 -29.38 -16.07 5.90
C THR A 351 -28.03 -16.56 5.40
N ARG A 352 -28.00 -17.74 4.82
CA ARG A 352 -26.84 -18.22 4.05
C ARG A 352 -26.88 -17.59 2.67
N VAL A 353 -25.75 -17.00 2.22
CA VAL A 353 -25.69 -16.24 0.95
C VAL A 353 -24.85 -16.90 -0.13
N ASP A 354 -24.02 -17.88 0.22
CA ASP A 354 -23.29 -18.73 -0.73
C ASP A 354 -24.16 -19.86 -1.28
N VAL A 355 -25.27 -19.49 -1.88
CA VAL A 355 -26.26 -20.40 -2.44
C VAL A 355 -26.56 -20.05 -3.89
N THR A 356 -27.06 -21.01 -4.63
CA THR A 356 -27.60 -20.80 -5.98
C THR A 356 -28.81 -19.86 -5.97
N SER A 357 -29.24 -19.39 -7.13
CA SER A 357 -30.41 -18.50 -7.25
C SER A 357 -31.71 -19.13 -6.75
N ASP A 358 -31.83 -20.46 -6.79
CA ASP A 358 -32.95 -21.22 -6.24
C ASP A 358 -32.74 -21.64 -4.76
N GLY A 359 -31.65 -21.18 -4.13
CA GLY A 359 -31.38 -21.35 -2.71
C GLY A 359 -30.66 -22.64 -2.33
N GLN A 360 -30.14 -23.39 -3.30
CA GLN A 360 -29.42 -24.63 -3.02
C GLN A 360 -27.99 -24.36 -2.53
N VAL A 361 -27.59 -25.07 -1.49
CA VAL A 361 -26.20 -25.09 -1.01
C VAL A 361 -25.39 -26.06 -1.89
N ARG A 362 -24.24 -25.62 -2.35
CA ARG A 362 -23.32 -26.45 -3.13
C ARG A 362 -22.04 -26.75 -2.35
N ALA A 363 -21.48 -27.92 -2.57
CA ALA A 363 -20.21 -28.30 -1.95
C ALA A 363 -19.06 -27.46 -2.52
N GLY A 364 -18.27 -26.83 -1.64
CA GLY A 364 -17.12 -26.01 -2.00
C GLY A 364 -16.68 -25.16 -0.83
N GLN A 365 -15.51 -24.51 -0.99
CA GLN A 365 -15.02 -23.52 -0.03
C GLN A 365 -15.49 -22.13 -0.46
N THR A 366 -16.06 -21.37 0.47
CA THR A 366 -16.50 -20.00 0.23
C THR A 366 -15.90 -19.09 1.30
N ALA A 367 -15.36 -17.93 0.91
CA ALA A 367 -14.66 -17.04 1.84
C ALA A 367 -14.64 -15.59 1.34
N PHE A 368 -14.05 -14.70 2.14
CA PHE A 368 -13.80 -13.29 1.86
C PHE A 368 -15.03 -12.54 1.36
N PRO A 369 -16.09 -12.48 2.15
CA PRO A 369 -17.26 -11.71 1.78
C PRO A 369 -17.00 -10.20 1.83
N ALA A 370 -17.61 -9.47 0.89
CA ALA A 370 -17.73 -8.03 0.91
C ALA A 370 -19.18 -7.63 0.69
N ILE A 371 -19.62 -6.52 1.27
CA ILE A 371 -21.02 -6.13 1.29
C ILE A 371 -21.22 -4.69 0.79
N SER A 372 -22.31 -4.42 0.05
CA SER A 372 -22.70 -3.08 -0.39
C SER A 372 -23.15 -2.19 0.78
N ALA A 373 -23.20 -0.88 0.55
CA ALA A 373 -23.51 0.11 1.58
C ALA A 373 -24.89 -0.08 2.24
N ASP A 374 -25.86 -0.61 1.49
CA ASP A 374 -27.24 -0.90 1.93
C ASP A 374 -27.45 -2.36 2.38
N GLY A 375 -26.39 -3.16 2.41
CA GLY A 375 -26.47 -4.57 2.78
C GLY A 375 -27.22 -5.47 1.80
N ARG A 376 -27.54 -4.98 0.57
CA ARG A 376 -28.28 -5.74 -0.43
C ARG A 376 -27.41 -6.73 -1.20
N TYR A 377 -26.24 -6.29 -1.63
CA TYR A 377 -25.35 -7.10 -2.46
C TYR A 377 -24.19 -7.63 -1.65
N VAL A 378 -23.95 -8.94 -1.74
CA VAL A 378 -22.80 -9.59 -1.11
C VAL A 378 -21.95 -10.22 -2.20
N ALA A 379 -20.72 -9.73 -2.33
CA ALA A 379 -19.69 -10.34 -3.16
C ALA A 379 -18.92 -11.38 -2.33
N LEU A 380 -18.57 -12.50 -2.93
CA LEU A 380 -17.86 -13.60 -2.27
C LEU A 380 -17.02 -14.39 -3.28
N MET A 381 -15.99 -15.08 -2.82
CA MET A 381 -15.30 -16.06 -3.65
C MET A 381 -15.73 -17.47 -3.27
N SER A 382 -15.90 -18.34 -4.26
CA SER A 382 -16.30 -19.73 -4.04
C SER A 382 -15.70 -20.68 -5.09
N ARG A 383 -15.40 -21.90 -4.64
CA ARG A 383 -15.11 -23.04 -5.55
C ARG A 383 -16.37 -23.83 -5.93
N ALA A 384 -17.50 -23.54 -5.25
CA ALA A 384 -18.77 -24.13 -5.61
C ALA A 384 -19.37 -23.41 -6.81
N ASP A 385 -19.91 -24.16 -7.77
CA ASP A 385 -20.70 -23.55 -8.83
C ASP A 385 -22.05 -23.07 -8.28
N LEU A 386 -22.14 -21.76 -8.02
CA LEU A 386 -23.34 -21.12 -7.51
C LEU A 386 -24.28 -20.64 -8.63
N THR A 387 -23.97 -20.91 -9.89
CA THR A 387 -24.84 -20.61 -11.05
C THR A 387 -25.75 -21.76 -11.42
N LEU A 388 -25.41 -22.99 -11.05
CA LEU A 388 -26.23 -24.17 -11.33
C LEU A 388 -27.60 -24.08 -10.65
N ARG A 389 -28.65 -24.42 -11.40
CA ARG A 389 -30.01 -24.62 -10.91
C ARG A 389 -30.41 -26.08 -11.08
N ASP A 390 -31.24 -26.58 -10.16
CA ASP A 390 -31.94 -27.85 -10.39
C ASP A 390 -33.10 -27.60 -11.37
N GLY A 391 -32.83 -27.69 -12.69
CA GLY A 391 -33.82 -27.45 -13.74
C GLY A 391 -33.21 -26.98 -15.06
N PRO A 392 -34.00 -26.78 -16.12
CA PRO A 392 -33.48 -26.30 -17.38
C PRO A 392 -32.87 -24.89 -17.22
N SER A 393 -31.61 -24.75 -17.63
CA SER A 393 -30.86 -23.49 -17.64
C SER A 393 -31.62 -22.44 -18.46
N ARG A 394 -31.78 -21.24 -17.91
CA ARG A 394 -32.10 -20.08 -18.75
C ARG A 394 -30.84 -19.77 -19.54
N GLY A 395 -30.95 -19.55 -20.84
CA GLY A 395 -29.86 -19.46 -21.78
C GLY A 395 -28.80 -18.38 -21.56
N ASP A 396 -28.82 -17.68 -20.44
CA ASP A 396 -27.87 -16.67 -19.98
C ASP A 396 -26.94 -17.17 -18.84
N GLU A 397 -27.13 -18.41 -18.37
CA GLU A 397 -26.34 -19.01 -17.29
C GLU A 397 -25.37 -20.06 -17.87
N THR A 398 -24.06 -19.76 -17.84
CA THR A 398 -23.02 -20.75 -18.15
C THR A 398 -22.59 -21.43 -16.85
N PRO A 399 -22.66 -22.79 -16.78
CA PRO A 399 -22.13 -23.52 -15.64
C PRO A 399 -20.66 -23.19 -15.39
N ASP A 400 -20.26 -23.20 -14.12
CA ASP A 400 -18.87 -23.13 -13.75
C ASP A 400 -18.24 -24.53 -13.85
N GLY A 401 -17.46 -24.74 -14.90
CA GLY A 401 -16.84 -26.03 -15.20
C GLY A 401 -15.36 -26.10 -14.87
N ASN A 402 -14.75 -24.99 -14.38
CA ASN A 402 -13.30 -24.91 -14.22
C ASN A 402 -12.78 -25.45 -12.87
N GLY A 403 -13.63 -25.53 -11.84
CA GLY A 403 -13.31 -26.09 -10.51
C GLY A 403 -12.31 -25.28 -9.68
N VAL A 404 -12.06 -24.03 -10.05
CA VAL A 404 -11.22 -23.07 -9.30
C VAL A 404 -12.07 -22.09 -8.52
N PHE A 405 -11.45 -21.16 -7.79
CA PHE A 405 -12.20 -20.09 -7.16
C PHE A 405 -12.70 -19.08 -8.19
N ASP A 406 -13.98 -18.78 -8.12
CA ASP A 406 -14.64 -17.73 -8.87
C ASP A 406 -15.28 -16.68 -7.95
N ILE A 407 -15.55 -15.49 -8.50
CA ILE A 407 -16.24 -14.41 -7.77
C ILE A 407 -17.72 -14.43 -8.13
N TYR A 408 -18.54 -14.37 -7.10
CA TYR A 408 -20.01 -14.33 -7.21
C TYR A 408 -20.56 -13.12 -6.46
N VAL A 409 -21.71 -12.62 -6.89
CA VAL A 409 -22.52 -11.63 -6.18
C VAL A 409 -23.89 -12.21 -5.92
N ARG A 410 -24.32 -12.16 -4.66
CA ARG A 410 -25.67 -12.44 -4.22
C ARG A 410 -26.45 -11.15 -4.05
N ASP A 411 -27.56 -10.97 -4.78
CA ASP A 411 -28.59 -9.99 -4.47
C ASP A 411 -29.54 -10.62 -3.43
N THR A 412 -29.51 -10.12 -2.21
CA THR A 412 -30.28 -10.68 -1.09
C THR A 412 -31.80 -10.39 -1.21
N VAL A 413 -32.18 -9.36 -1.98
CA VAL A 413 -33.57 -8.97 -2.22
C VAL A 413 -34.20 -9.81 -3.33
N THR A 414 -33.54 -9.90 -4.50
CA THR A 414 -34.04 -10.70 -5.62
C THR A 414 -33.69 -12.19 -5.50
N ARG A 415 -32.83 -12.52 -4.55
CA ARG A 415 -32.29 -13.87 -4.32
C ARG A 415 -31.55 -14.44 -5.54
N ARG A 416 -30.96 -13.58 -6.37
CA ARG A 416 -30.15 -13.97 -7.53
C ARG A 416 -28.68 -14.06 -7.13
N THR A 417 -28.02 -15.15 -7.56
CA THR A 417 -26.56 -15.28 -7.53
C THR A 417 -26.04 -15.17 -8.96
N THR A 418 -25.03 -14.34 -9.17
CA THR A 418 -24.42 -14.05 -10.47
C THR A 418 -22.92 -14.24 -10.39
N ARG A 419 -22.32 -14.98 -11.34
CA ARG A 419 -20.86 -15.08 -11.45
C ARG A 419 -20.29 -13.81 -12.07
N VAL A 420 -19.30 -13.21 -11.40
CA VAL A 420 -18.64 -11.96 -11.75
C VAL A 420 -17.42 -12.21 -12.64
N SER A 421 -16.60 -13.22 -12.28
CA SER A 421 -15.33 -13.57 -12.93
C SER A 421 -15.55 -14.41 -14.19
N GLN A 422 -16.45 -13.95 -15.08
CA GLN A 422 -16.71 -14.62 -16.35
C GLN A 422 -15.67 -14.24 -17.40
N GLY A 423 -15.20 -15.22 -18.13
CA GLY A 423 -14.44 -15.04 -19.35
C GLY A 423 -15.26 -14.33 -20.44
N ARG A 424 -14.58 -13.84 -21.46
CA ARG A 424 -15.22 -13.15 -22.60
C ARG A 424 -16.33 -14.00 -23.23
N ALA A 425 -17.40 -13.33 -23.63
CA ALA A 425 -18.60 -13.96 -24.20
C ALA A 425 -19.27 -15.00 -23.27
N GLY A 426 -19.17 -14.80 -21.93
CA GLY A 426 -19.80 -15.67 -20.95
C GLY A 426 -19.14 -17.03 -20.77
N ARG A 427 -17.93 -17.26 -21.29
CA ARG A 427 -17.17 -18.50 -21.07
C ARG A 427 -16.69 -18.60 -19.62
N ASP A 428 -16.29 -19.80 -19.23
CA ASP A 428 -15.58 -19.96 -17.96
C ASP A 428 -14.27 -19.17 -17.96
N SER A 429 -13.89 -18.66 -16.79
CA SER A 429 -12.54 -18.16 -16.58
C SER A 429 -11.54 -19.31 -16.69
N ASP A 430 -10.37 -19.06 -17.30
CA ASP A 430 -9.30 -20.06 -17.44
C ASP A 430 -8.31 -20.05 -16.26
N GLY A 431 -8.60 -19.28 -15.20
CA GLY A 431 -7.82 -19.19 -13.99
C GLY A 431 -8.63 -18.69 -12.79
N PRO A 432 -8.12 -18.88 -11.56
CA PRO A 432 -8.84 -18.52 -10.35
C PRO A 432 -8.98 -17.00 -10.16
N SER A 433 -10.00 -16.63 -9.37
CA SER A 433 -10.28 -15.26 -8.97
C SER A 433 -10.47 -15.16 -7.46
N PHE A 434 -9.98 -14.06 -6.84
CA PHE A 434 -9.86 -13.92 -5.38
C PHE A 434 -10.20 -12.50 -4.91
N HIS A 435 -10.39 -12.34 -3.58
CA HIS A 435 -10.45 -11.08 -2.86
C HIS A 435 -11.42 -10.07 -3.50
N PRO A 436 -12.71 -10.34 -3.55
CA PRO A 436 -13.67 -9.40 -4.08
C PRO A 436 -13.81 -8.16 -3.17
N ALA A 437 -14.02 -7.01 -3.81
CA ALA A 437 -14.48 -5.78 -3.18
C ALA A 437 -15.65 -5.25 -3.99
N ILE A 438 -16.69 -4.75 -3.31
CA ILE A 438 -17.91 -4.28 -3.96
C ILE A 438 -18.15 -2.80 -3.66
N SER A 439 -18.56 -2.02 -4.67
CA SER A 439 -18.92 -0.61 -4.50
C SER A 439 -20.15 -0.45 -3.59
N GLY A 440 -20.28 0.72 -2.95
CA GLY A 440 -21.40 0.97 -2.05
C GLY A 440 -22.77 0.83 -2.70
N ASN A 441 -22.89 1.12 -4.00
CA ASN A 441 -24.12 0.94 -4.78
C ASN A 441 -24.30 -0.48 -5.35
N GLY A 442 -23.37 -1.41 -5.09
CA GLY A 442 -23.44 -2.80 -5.56
C GLY A 442 -23.17 -3.00 -7.05
N ARG A 443 -22.93 -1.93 -7.83
CA ARG A 443 -22.79 -2.01 -9.29
C ARG A 443 -21.40 -2.49 -9.72
N PHE A 444 -20.34 -2.06 -9.04
CA PHE A 444 -18.98 -2.39 -9.42
C PHE A 444 -18.35 -3.39 -8.47
N VAL A 445 -17.79 -4.45 -9.01
CA VAL A 445 -17.07 -5.47 -8.25
C VAL A 445 -15.64 -5.54 -8.74
N ALA A 446 -14.70 -5.15 -7.87
CA ALA A 446 -13.29 -5.31 -8.10
C ALA A 446 -12.81 -6.65 -7.56
N PHE A 447 -11.87 -7.30 -8.24
CA PHE A 447 -11.32 -8.58 -7.81
C PHE A 447 -9.95 -8.83 -8.41
N VAL A 448 -9.22 -9.75 -7.82
CA VAL A 448 -7.95 -10.29 -8.34
C VAL A 448 -8.26 -11.48 -9.23
N SER A 449 -7.58 -11.62 -10.36
CA SER A 449 -7.68 -12.84 -11.16
C SER A 449 -6.38 -13.20 -11.88
N GLU A 450 -6.10 -14.51 -11.95
CA GLU A 450 -5.04 -15.10 -12.76
C GLU A 450 -5.55 -15.54 -14.15
N ALA A 451 -6.84 -15.38 -14.41
CA ALA A 451 -7.45 -15.77 -15.68
C ALA A 451 -6.99 -14.87 -16.85
N SER A 452 -6.59 -15.49 -17.94
CA SER A 452 -6.12 -14.79 -19.13
C SER A 452 -7.24 -14.34 -20.07
N ASN A 453 -8.44 -14.89 -19.91
CA ASN A 453 -9.55 -14.75 -20.85
C ASN A 453 -10.65 -13.77 -20.43
N LEU A 454 -10.48 -13.02 -19.32
CA LEU A 454 -11.48 -12.06 -18.84
C LEU A 454 -11.60 -10.83 -19.75
N THR A 455 -10.48 -10.37 -20.31
CA THR A 455 -10.41 -9.22 -21.22
C THR A 455 -9.66 -9.54 -22.51
N GLN A 456 -9.72 -8.63 -23.47
CA GLN A 456 -8.90 -8.76 -24.68
C GLN A 456 -7.45 -8.35 -24.36
N GLY A 457 -6.50 -9.23 -24.59
CA GLY A 457 -5.08 -8.96 -24.34
C GLY A 457 -4.47 -9.81 -23.24
N GLY A 458 -5.27 -10.57 -22.52
CA GLY A 458 -4.78 -11.48 -21.47
C GLY A 458 -4.30 -10.74 -20.22
N ASN A 459 -3.54 -11.44 -19.38
CA ASN A 459 -2.99 -10.95 -18.11
C ASN A 459 -1.47 -11.16 -17.97
N ASN A 460 -0.76 -11.49 -19.06
CA ASN A 460 0.67 -11.84 -19.09
C ASN A 460 1.13 -12.93 -18.08
N GLY A 461 0.20 -13.77 -17.60
CA GLY A 461 0.48 -14.92 -16.74
C GLY A 461 0.65 -14.60 -15.25
N VAL A 462 0.30 -13.38 -14.80
CA VAL A 462 0.32 -12.99 -13.38
C VAL A 462 -1.05 -12.46 -12.93
N ALA A 463 -1.28 -12.48 -11.62
CA ALA A 463 -2.51 -11.99 -11.03
C ALA A 463 -2.69 -10.47 -11.26
N GLN A 464 -3.85 -10.08 -11.78
CA GLN A 464 -4.20 -8.71 -12.11
C GLN A 464 -5.49 -8.26 -11.42
N ILE A 465 -5.70 -6.94 -11.32
CA ILE A 465 -6.94 -6.36 -10.81
C ILE A 465 -7.92 -6.14 -11.95
N TYR A 466 -9.12 -6.65 -11.77
CA TYR A 466 -10.26 -6.46 -12.68
C TYR A 466 -11.42 -5.79 -11.97
N VAL A 467 -12.26 -5.12 -12.73
CA VAL A 467 -13.55 -4.58 -12.30
C VAL A 467 -14.64 -5.02 -13.24
N ARG A 468 -15.71 -5.55 -12.67
CA ARG A 468 -16.96 -5.86 -13.38
C ARG A 468 -17.98 -4.78 -13.12
N ASP A 469 -18.51 -4.16 -14.17
CA ASP A 469 -19.76 -3.39 -14.12
C ASP A 469 -20.93 -4.37 -14.24
N MET A 470 -21.66 -4.57 -13.16
CA MET A 470 -22.76 -5.54 -13.08
C MET A 470 -23.96 -5.12 -13.95
N ASP A 471 -24.19 -3.83 -14.17
CA ASP A 471 -25.26 -3.32 -15.01
C ASP A 471 -24.92 -3.44 -16.50
N ALA A 472 -23.70 -3.05 -16.88
CA ALA A 472 -23.25 -3.14 -18.28
C ALA A 472 -22.81 -4.53 -18.70
N GLY A 473 -22.54 -5.42 -17.76
CA GLY A 473 -22.00 -6.75 -18.02
C GLY A 473 -20.59 -6.73 -18.62
N VAL A 474 -19.79 -5.70 -18.35
CA VAL A 474 -18.45 -5.50 -18.91
C VAL A 474 -17.39 -5.67 -17.82
N THR A 475 -16.31 -6.39 -18.13
CA THR A 475 -15.12 -6.51 -17.29
C THR A 475 -13.98 -5.70 -17.91
N GLU A 476 -13.30 -4.91 -17.11
CA GLU A 476 -12.10 -4.17 -17.48
C GLU A 476 -10.93 -4.53 -16.55
N MET A 477 -9.70 -4.56 -17.10
CA MET A 477 -8.49 -4.69 -16.32
C MET A 477 -8.12 -3.31 -15.79
N ILE A 478 -7.79 -3.21 -14.51
CA ILE A 478 -7.43 -1.96 -13.83
C ILE A 478 -5.91 -1.82 -13.68
N SER A 479 -5.22 -2.93 -13.37
CA SER A 479 -3.77 -2.96 -13.24
C SER A 479 -3.11 -3.05 -14.62
N HIS A 480 -3.16 -1.94 -15.35
CA HIS A 480 -2.59 -1.81 -16.69
C HIS A 480 -1.72 -0.57 -16.82
N THR A 481 -0.80 -0.61 -17.75
CA THR A 481 0.05 0.53 -18.12
C THR A 481 -0.78 1.65 -18.78
N PRO A 482 -0.24 2.87 -18.93
CA PRO A 482 -0.90 3.94 -19.68
C PRO A 482 -1.29 3.57 -21.12
N ALA A 483 -0.56 2.66 -21.78
CA ALA A 483 -0.89 2.13 -23.09
C ALA A 483 -1.90 0.95 -23.07
N GLY A 484 -2.42 0.58 -21.88
CA GLY A 484 -3.43 -0.47 -21.73
C GLY A 484 -2.87 -1.91 -21.75
N ARG A 485 -1.55 -2.09 -21.61
CA ARG A 485 -0.94 -3.41 -21.47
C ARG A 485 -1.03 -3.88 -20.01
N PRO A 486 -1.12 -5.19 -19.73
CA PRO A 486 -1.10 -5.69 -18.37
C PRO A 486 0.13 -5.21 -17.58
N ALA A 487 -0.04 -5.03 -16.26
CA ALA A 487 1.08 -4.81 -15.36
C ALA A 487 2.12 -5.94 -15.45
N ASP A 488 3.41 -5.62 -15.27
CA ASP A 488 4.51 -6.58 -15.40
C ASP A 488 4.72 -7.51 -14.20
N ALA A 489 4.02 -7.26 -13.09
CA ALA A 489 4.04 -8.09 -11.89
C ALA A 489 2.66 -8.14 -11.22
N GLU A 490 2.55 -8.92 -10.15
CA GLU A 490 1.33 -9.20 -9.43
C GLU A 490 0.68 -7.95 -8.83
N SER A 491 -0.66 -7.92 -8.89
CA SER A 491 -1.52 -6.94 -8.25
C SER A 491 -2.56 -7.64 -7.38
N ALA A 492 -2.86 -7.08 -6.20
CA ALA A 492 -3.69 -7.73 -5.18
C ALA A 492 -4.49 -6.73 -4.33
N ARG A 493 -5.40 -7.24 -3.50
CA ARG A 493 -6.18 -6.52 -2.48
C ARG A 493 -6.84 -5.24 -2.99
N PRO A 494 -7.79 -5.35 -3.93
CA PRO A 494 -8.52 -4.20 -4.41
C PRO A 494 -9.45 -3.63 -3.32
N ALA A 495 -9.60 -2.30 -3.32
CA ALA A 495 -10.63 -1.55 -2.63
C ALA A 495 -11.35 -0.65 -3.62
N VAL A 496 -12.64 -0.44 -3.46
CA VAL A 496 -13.46 0.31 -4.41
C VAL A 496 -14.32 1.34 -3.68
N SER A 497 -14.37 2.57 -4.19
CA SER A 497 -15.23 3.65 -3.64
C SER A 497 -16.72 3.34 -3.83
N ALA A 498 -17.60 4.05 -3.12
CA ALA A 498 -19.05 3.79 -3.15
C ALA A 498 -19.67 3.86 -4.55
N THR A 499 -19.13 4.68 -5.43
CA THR A 499 -19.60 4.82 -6.82
C THR A 499 -18.85 3.93 -7.82
N GLY A 500 -17.76 3.29 -7.40
CA GLY A 500 -16.87 2.56 -8.29
C GLY A 500 -15.97 3.47 -9.16
N ALA A 501 -15.91 4.77 -8.88
CA ALA A 501 -15.10 5.72 -9.65
C ALA A 501 -13.61 5.59 -9.34
N VAL A 502 -13.27 5.25 -8.12
CA VAL A 502 -11.89 5.12 -7.63
C VAL A 502 -11.65 3.70 -7.14
N ILE A 503 -10.54 3.12 -7.57
CA ILE A 503 -10.10 1.80 -7.17
C ILE A 503 -8.67 1.88 -6.66
N ALA A 504 -8.44 1.45 -5.44
CA ALA A 504 -7.11 1.31 -4.89
C ALA A 504 -6.70 -0.17 -4.87
N TYR A 505 -5.42 -0.45 -5.05
CA TYR A 505 -4.88 -1.81 -5.01
C TYR A 505 -3.39 -1.78 -4.70
N GLN A 506 -2.85 -2.89 -4.25
CA GLN A 506 -1.41 -3.06 -4.09
C GLN A 506 -0.82 -3.81 -5.28
N SER A 507 0.40 -3.47 -5.70
CA SER A 507 1.10 -4.12 -6.80
C SER A 507 2.61 -4.16 -6.61
N LEU A 508 3.26 -5.19 -7.17
CA LEU A 508 4.72 -5.29 -7.33
C LEU A 508 5.18 -4.76 -8.70
N ALA A 509 4.25 -4.29 -9.53
CA ALA A 509 4.53 -3.92 -10.91
C ALA A 509 5.28 -2.59 -11.02
N SER A 510 6.27 -2.57 -11.92
CA SER A 510 7.10 -1.39 -12.16
C SER A 510 6.55 -0.43 -13.23
N ASN A 511 5.58 -0.85 -14.02
CA ASN A 511 5.18 -0.18 -15.27
C ASN A 511 3.78 0.47 -15.24
N LEU A 512 3.15 0.59 -14.07
CA LEU A 512 1.75 1.04 -13.95
C LEU A 512 1.55 2.53 -14.23
N ILE A 513 2.58 3.35 -13.99
CA ILE A 513 2.50 4.80 -14.18
C ILE A 513 3.17 5.22 -15.48
N CYS A 514 4.26 4.56 -15.82
CA CYS A 514 5.06 4.89 -16.99
C CYS A 514 5.67 3.63 -17.64
N GLU A 515 5.88 3.63 -18.97
CA GLU A 515 6.37 2.44 -19.69
C GLU A 515 7.78 2.59 -20.27
N ALA A 516 8.22 3.81 -20.55
CA ALA A 516 9.53 4.09 -21.14
C ALA A 516 9.94 5.54 -20.90
N GLN A 517 11.21 5.78 -20.63
CA GLN A 517 11.79 7.11 -20.35
C GLN A 517 11.12 7.81 -19.15
N CYS A 518 10.78 7.01 -18.16
CA CYS A 518 10.16 7.47 -16.94
C CYS A 518 11.15 8.21 -16.07
N GLY A 519 10.73 9.29 -15.43
CA GLY A 519 11.46 9.88 -14.33
C GLY A 519 11.57 8.90 -13.15
N PRO A 520 12.54 9.08 -12.25
CA PRO A 520 12.70 8.20 -11.08
C PRO A 520 11.49 8.14 -10.16
N ALA A 521 10.67 9.20 -10.13
CA ALA A 521 9.41 9.24 -9.35
C ALA A 521 8.29 8.38 -9.96
N GLU A 522 8.35 8.10 -11.26
CA GLU A 522 7.35 7.37 -12.02
C GLU A 522 7.67 5.88 -12.13
N ASN A 523 8.94 5.51 -11.94
CA ASN A 523 9.43 4.14 -12.05
C ASN A 523 9.41 3.47 -10.67
N ASP A 524 8.55 2.50 -10.50
CA ASP A 524 8.55 1.66 -9.31
C ASP A 524 9.51 0.49 -9.51
N ILE A 525 10.65 0.56 -8.83
CA ILE A 525 11.72 -0.42 -8.96
C ILE A 525 12.22 -0.93 -7.61
N ASN A 526 11.46 -0.59 -6.53
CA ASN A 526 11.84 -1.02 -5.19
C ASN A 526 11.57 -2.52 -4.93
N LEU A 527 10.87 -3.21 -5.84
CA LEU A 527 10.45 -4.62 -5.74
C LEU A 527 9.61 -4.88 -4.48
N LEU A 528 8.95 -3.86 -3.93
CA LEU A 528 8.03 -3.95 -2.82
C LEU A 528 6.60 -3.85 -3.34
N TRP A 529 5.68 -4.26 -2.49
CA TRP A 529 4.29 -3.91 -2.69
C TRP A 529 4.12 -2.41 -2.54
N ASP A 530 3.62 -1.75 -3.57
CA ASP A 530 3.19 -0.36 -3.55
C ASP A 530 1.68 -0.25 -3.69
N VAL A 531 1.09 0.81 -3.15
CA VAL A 531 -0.34 1.09 -3.30
C VAL A 531 -0.55 2.06 -4.45
N TYR A 532 -1.40 1.64 -5.37
CA TYR A 532 -1.82 2.40 -6.53
C TYR A 532 -3.29 2.74 -6.44
N VAL A 533 -3.67 3.86 -7.03
CA VAL A 533 -5.05 4.32 -7.13
C VAL A 533 -5.37 4.60 -8.59
N TYR A 534 -6.41 3.96 -9.10
CA TYR A 534 -6.92 4.15 -10.45
C TYR A 534 -8.21 4.99 -10.42
N ASP A 535 -8.18 6.15 -11.07
CA ASP A 535 -9.36 6.97 -11.34
C ASP A 535 -9.96 6.51 -12.67
N ARG A 536 -11.13 5.86 -12.62
CA ARG A 536 -11.82 5.32 -13.80
C ARG A 536 -12.32 6.42 -14.72
N SER A 537 -12.66 7.60 -14.20
CA SER A 537 -13.14 8.73 -14.98
C SER A 537 -12.01 9.40 -15.78
N ALA A 538 -10.86 9.55 -15.15
CA ALA A 538 -9.65 10.10 -15.77
C ALA A 538 -8.84 9.04 -16.52
N ARG A 539 -9.12 7.74 -16.32
CA ARG A 539 -8.34 6.60 -16.82
C ARG A 539 -6.86 6.71 -16.46
N ARG A 540 -6.58 7.09 -15.22
CA ARG A 540 -5.24 7.38 -14.73
C ARG A 540 -4.93 6.61 -13.47
N THR A 541 -3.73 6.02 -13.41
CA THR A 541 -3.16 5.44 -12.21
C THR A 541 -2.19 6.42 -11.56
N ILE A 542 -2.21 6.52 -10.23
CA ILE A 542 -1.20 7.20 -9.41
C ILE A 542 -0.66 6.23 -8.36
N ARG A 543 0.58 6.40 -7.92
CA ARG A 543 1.14 5.69 -6.78
C ARG A 543 0.82 6.49 -5.52
N ALA A 544 0.09 5.87 -4.59
CA ALA A 544 -0.34 6.51 -3.34
C ALA A 544 0.63 6.25 -2.17
N SER A 545 1.49 5.24 -2.28
CA SER A 545 2.54 4.94 -1.31
C SER A 545 3.82 5.75 -1.54
N SER A 546 3.72 6.94 -2.14
CA SER A 546 4.81 7.90 -2.29
C SER A 546 4.46 9.19 -1.55
N ASP A 547 5.38 9.73 -0.76
CA ASP A 547 5.21 11.02 -0.10
C ASP A 547 6.18 12.06 -0.65
N ASP A 548 5.65 13.23 -1.10
CA ASP A 548 6.42 14.32 -1.69
C ASP A 548 7.13 15.20 -0.64
N ARG A 549 6.78 15.10 0.64
CA ARG A 549 7.26 16.07 1.65
C ARG A 549 8.46 15.61 2.46
N ASP A 550 8.51 14.34 2.87
CA ASP A 550 9.60 13.79 3.70
C ASP A 550 9.98 12.36 3.30
N GLY A 551 9.41 11.88 2.25
CA GLY A 551 9.84 10.79 1.39
C GLY A 551 9.95 9.42 1.99
N TRP A 552 8.92 8.82 2.69
CA TRP A 552 9.27 7.52 3.23
C TRP A 552 8.12 6.58 3.54
N MET A 553 7.46 6.12 2.52
CA MET A 553 6.83 4.82 2.59
C MET A 553 7.71 3.81 1.86
N GLU A 554 8.28 2.84 2.56
CA GLU A 554 8.91 1.68 1.92
C GLU A 554 7.83 0.71 1.47
N GLY A 555 7.29 0.96 0.28
CA GLY A 555 6.17 0.21 -0.23
C GLY A 555 4.83 0.61 0.42
N GLY A 556 3.77 -0.14 0.14
CA GLY A 556 2.46 0.06 0.73
C GLY A 556 1.59 -1.16 0.55
N ARG A 557 0.71 -1.46 1.53
CA ARG A 557 -0.16 -2.63 1.53
C ARG A 557 -1.53 -2.35 2.09
N GLY A 558 -2.48 -3.24 1.80
CA GLY A 558 -3.79 -3.28 2.41
C GLY A 558 -4.60 -2.00 2.22
N PRO A 559 -4.71 -1.46 1.00
CA PRO A 559 -5.43 -0.22 0.77
C PRO A 559 -6.91 -0.36 1.12
N THR A 560 -7.48 0.67 1.75
CA THR A 560 -8.91 0.82 1.97
C THR A 560 -9.36 2.25 1.68
N LEU A 561 -10.52 2.39 1.05
CA LEU A 561 -11.06 3.69 0.62
C LEU A 561 -12.31 4.05 1.44
N GLU A 562 -12.46 5.33 1.76
CA GLU A 562 -13.76 5.86 2.17
C GLU A 562 -14.71 5.98 0.96
N GLU A 563 -15.98 6.33 1.19
CA GLU A 563 -17.03 6.22 0.16
C GLU A 563 -16.83 7.10 -1.07
N THR A 564 -16.20 8.27 -0.94
CA THR A 564 -15.96 9.16 -2.10
C THR A 564 -14.71 8.79 -2.87
N GLY A 565 -13.82 7.96 -2.30
CA GLY A 565 -12.52 7.62 -2.85
C GLY A 565 -11.47 8.73 -2.65
N ARG A 566 -11.74 9.69 -1.75
CA ARG A 566 -10.85 10.80 -1.45
C ARG A 566 -9.83 10.48 -0.38
N LEU A 567 -10.24 9.72 0.64
CA LEU A 567 -9.35 9.25 1.70
C LEU A 567 -9.03 7.78 1.51
N LEU A 568 -7.75 7.48 1.59
CA LEU A 568 -7.17 6.15 1.49
C LEU A 568 -6.42 5.83 2.77
N ALA A 569 -6.70 4.71 3.42
CA ALA A 569 -5.82 4.15 4.43
C ALA A 569 -4.97 3.04 3.82
N LEU A 570 -3.71 2.98 4.20
CA LEU A 570 -2.76 1.95 3.80
C LEU A 570 -1.73 1.70 4.92
N THR A 571 -1.04 0.59 4.85
CA THR A 571 0.09 0.29 5.74
C THR A 571 1.38 0.31 4.95
N SER A 572 2.43 0.80 5.55
CA SER A 572 3.77 0.87 4.97
C SER A 572 4.82 0.74 6.06
N ARG A 573 6.00 0.28 5.68
CA ARG A 573 7.17 0.39 6.54
C ARG A 573 7.76 1.79 6.37
N HIS A 574 8.02 2.43 7.50
CA HIS A 574 8.74 3.70 7.50
C HIS A 574 10.22 3.43 7.79
N PRO A 575 11.16 4.00 7.06
CA PRO A 575 12.55 3.95 7.46
C PRO A 575 12.77 4.97 8.58
N ARG A 576 12.61 4.50 9.79
CA ARG A 576 13.15 5.03 11.06
C ARG A 576 13.06 6.54 11.30
N SER A 577 12.12 6.95 12.12
CA SER A 577 12.35 8.04 13.06
C SER A 577 13.49 7.63 14.01
N ALA A 578 14.23 8.59 14.58
CA ALA A 578 15.34 8.31 15.52
C ALA A 578 14.92 7.52 16.79
N HIS A 579 13.66 7.14 16.90
CA HIS A 579 13.04 6.46 18.03
C HIS A 579 12.35 5.13 17.65
N ASP A 580 12.33 4.75 16.38
CA ASP A 580 11.74 3.52 15.91
C ASP A 580 12.85 2.44 15.79
N GLU A 581 12.87 1.50 16.73
CA GLU A 581 13.82 0.37 16.74
C GLU A 581 13.27 -0.87 16.02
N GLY A 582 12.06 -0.81 15.44
CA GLY A 582 11.32 -1.95 14.87
C GLY A 582 11.27 -1.99 13.34
N ASP A 583 11.10 -3.20 12.81
CA ASP A 583 10.78 -3.53 11.39
C ASP A 583 9.25 -3.48 11.14
N ASP A 584 8.52 -2.70 11.92
CA ASP A 584 7.07 -2.73 11.98
C ASP A 584 6.42 -1.89 10.89
N GLU A 585 5.20 -2.26 10.49
CA GLU A 585 4.40 -1.52 9.51
C GLU A 585 3.51 -0.48 10.22
N ASP A 586 3.49 0.74 9.72
CA ASP A 586 2.66 1.84 10.20
C ASP A 586 1.41 2.03 9.35
N LEU A 587 0.40 2.64 9.94
CA LEU A 587 -0.83 3.01 9.27
C LEU A 587 -0.75 4.46 8.78
N PHE A 588 -1.04 4.66 7.50
CA PHE A 588 -1.07 5.97 6.85
C PHE A 588 -2.47 6.31 6.34
N LEU A 589 -2.82 7.58 6.46
CA LEU A 589 -3.97 8.17 5.79
C LEU A 589 -3.48 9.10 4.68
N VAL A 590 -4.00 8.89 3.47
CA VAL A 590 -3.64 9.65 2.28
C VAL A 590 -4.87 10.40 1.78
N ASP A 591 -4.79 11.73 1.68
CA ASP A 591 -5.82 12.57 1.05
C ASP A 591 -5.54 12.69 -0.46
N LEU A 592 -6.34 12.01 -1.26
CA LEU A 592 -6.23 11.99 -2.72
C LEU A 592 -6.84 13.24 -3.38
N SER A 593 -7.46 14.14 -2.62
CA SER A 593 -8.10 15.36 -3.17
C SER A 593 -7.16 16.56 -3.30
N ALA A 594 -5.96 16.48 -2.74
CA ALA A 594 -4.96 17.55 -2.80
C ALA A 594 -4.37 17.74 -4.21
N LYS A 595 -5.23 17.74 -5.23
CA LYS A 595 -4.93 18.32 -6.54
C LYS A 595 -4.93 19.83 -6.34
N GLY A 596 -3.78 20.44 -6.63
CA GLY A 596 -3.69 21.88 -6.68
C GLY A 596 -4.87 22.47 -7.48
N GLU A 597 -5.81 23.07 -6.79
CA GLU A 597 -6.47 24.23 -7.36
C GLU A 597 -5.36 25.25 -7.55
N ALA A 598 -4.83 25.33 -8.77
CA ALA A 598 -4.11 26.51 -9.22
C ALA A 598 -5.08 27.67 -9.01
N THR A 599 -4.91 28.39 -7.92
CA THR A 599 -5.53 29.71 -7.76
C THR A 599 -5.08 30.51 -8.98
N PRO A 600 -6.00 30.98 -9.82
CA PRO A 600 -5.62 31.92 -10.87
C PRO A 600 -5.14 33.18 -10.14
N THR A 601 -3.81 33.39 -10.13
CA THR A 601 -3.24 34.68 -9.78
C THR A 601 -3.66 35.66 -10.87
N GLY A 602 -4.86 36.18 -10.70
CA GLY A 602 -5.35 37.33 -11.43
C GLY A 602 -4.54 38.56 -11.05
N ASN A 603 -3.40 38.75 -11.69
CA ASN A 603 -2.73 40.04 -11.72
C ASN A 603 -3.41 40.93 -12.77
N SER A 604 -4.60 41.43 -12.49
CA SER A 604 -5.16 42.61 -13.16
C SER A 604 -4.55 43.85 -12.50
N ARG A 605 -3.49 44.40 -13.10
CA ARG A 605 -3.10 45.79 -12.87
C ARG A 605 -4.25 46.68 -13.32
N PRO A 606 -4.69 47.63 -12.49
CA PRO A 606 -5.63 48.65 -12.99
C PRO A 606 -4.91 49.55 -13.99
N ALA A 607 -5.50 49.67 -15.17
CA ALA A 607 -5.09 50.66 -16.15
C ALA A 607 -5.26 52.05 -15.53
N SER A 608 -4.17 52.80 -15.47
CA SER A 608 -4.19 54.20 -15.12
C SER A 608 -4.90 54.98 -16.23
N ASP A 609 -6.02 55.56 -15.91
CA ASP A 609 -6.63 56.62 -16.69
C ASP A 609 -5.64 57.78 -16.90
N ARG A 610 -5.38 58.08 -18.14
CA ARG A 610 -4.95 59.41 -18.58
C ARG A 610 -6.00 59.99 -19.49
N ARG A 611 -6.66 60.94 -18.90
CA ARG A 611 -7.57 62.00 -19.31
C ARG A 611 -9.03 61.74 -19.22
#